data_4942416ab1a3ecc1ac9284591483081b
#
_entry.id   4942416ab1a3ecc1ac9284591483081b
#
_cell.length_a   1.000
_cell.length_b   1.000
_cell.length_c   1.000
_cell.angle_alpha   90.00
_cell.angle_beta   90.00
_cell.angle_gamma   90.00
#
_symmetry.space_group_name_H-M   'P 1'
#
loop_
_entity.id
_entity.type
_entity.pdbx_description
1 polymer ?
#
loop_
_entity_poly.entity_id
_entity_poly.type
_entity_poly.pdbx_seq_one_letter_code
_entity_poly.pdbx_strand_id
1 'polypeptide(L)'
;MSRMLFALRYRNGEPEPLDMELVREVLGPYIVEADEDLMNGVLMRTADGYEVNVDANEVSVGVNRFPPGQFFDVLAELVDRLGASVLPMDRPTILREEGDRAHLPETAQESAAVVEMTGPALEGFISGS
;
A
#
# COMPACT_ATOMS: atom_id res chain seq x y z
N MET A 1 -0.33 5.47 19.12
CA MET A 1 0.01 6.03 17.82
C MET A 1 -0.70 5.28 16.72
N SER A 2 -1.29 6.00 15.82
CA SER A 2 -1.91 5.34 14.67
C SER A 2 -0.84 5.02 13.62
N ARG A 3 -0.89 3.81 13.11
CA ARG A 3 -0.01 3.39 12.02
C ARG A 3 -0.78 3.52 10.72
N MET A 4 -0.28 4.35 9.82
CA MET A 4 -0.90 4.56 8.51
C MET A 4 0.13 4.42 7.41
N LEU A 5 -0.33 3.94 6.27
CA LEU A 5 0.46 3.97 5.05
C LEU A 5 -0.46 4.22 3.86
N PHE A 6 0.15 4.67 2.77
CA PHE A 6 -0.56 4.87 1.52
C PHE A 6 0.18 4.15 0.40
N ALA A 7 -0.56 3.67 -0.58
CA ALA A 7 0.01 3.17 -1.83
C ALA A 7 -0.40 4.13 -2.94
N LEU A 8 0.57 4.69 -3.64
CA LEU A 8 0.35 5.60 -4.76
C LEU A 8 1.29 5.23 -5.89
N ARG A 9 0.81 5.43 -7.10
CA ARG A 9 1.65 5.30 -8.28
C ARG A 9 2.04 6.70 -8.75
N TYR A 10 3.34 6.94 -8.93
CA TYR A 10 3.85 8.23 -9.37
C TYR A 10 4.39 8.14 -10.78
N ARG A 11 4.25 9.24 -11.51
CA ARG A 11 4.88 9.40 -12.80
C ARG A 11 5.34 10.85 -12.94
N ASN A 12 6.65 11.01 -13.15
CA ASN A 12 7.25 12.34 -13.29
C ASN A 12 6.91 13.28 -12.14
N GLY A 13 6.87 12.74 -10.92
CA GLY A 13 6.64 13.52 -9.70
C GLY A 13 5.18 13.73 -9.33
N GLU A 14 4.26 13.21 -10.11
CA GLU A 14 2.82 13.40 -9.87
C GLU A 14 2.10 12.06 -9.69
N PRO A 15 1.09 12.00 -8.81
CA PRO A 15 0.29 10.79 -8.67
C PRO A 15 -0.44 10.46 -9.96
N GLU A 16 -0.46 9.18 -10.31
CA GLU A 16 -1.22 8.66 -11.46
C GLU A 16 -2.46 7.93 -10.97
N PRO A 17 -3.52 7.89 -11.78
CA PRO A 17 -4.68 7.06 -11.45
C PRO A 17 -4.29 5.59 -11.29
N LEU A 18 -4.87 4.95 -10.28
CA LEU A 18 -4.69 3.53 -10.03
C LEU A 18 -5.75 2.73 -10.80
N ASP A 19 -5.40 1.49 -11.12
CA ASP A 19 -6.35 0.55 -11.68
C ASP A 19 -7.26 0.04 -10.56
N MET A 20 -8.43 0.66 -10.41
CA MET A 20 -9.37 0.35 -9.34
C MET A 20 -9.97 -1.04 -9.47
N GLU A 21 -10.04 -1.56 -10.69
CA GLU A 21 -10.51 -2.92 -10.91
C GLU A 21 -9.52 -3.92 -10.31
N LEU A 22 -8.23 -3.65 -10.48
CA LEU A 22 -7.17 -4.45 -9.88
C LEU A 22 -7.19 -4.37 -8.35
N VAL A 23 -7.43 -3.17 -7.81
CA VAL A 23 -7.56 -2.99 -6.36
C VAL A 23 -8.69 -3.89 -5.83
N ARG A 24 -9.84 -3.87 -6.47
CA ARG A 24 -10.97 -4.72 -6.06
C ARG A 24 -10.66 -6.20 -6.20
N GLU A 25 -9.92 -6.57 -7.24
CA GLU A 25 -9.53 -7.97 -7.46
C GLU A 25 -8.64 -8.49 -6.35
N VAL A 26 -7.63 -7.71 -5.96
CA VAL A 26 -6.68 -8.13 -4.92
C VAL A 26 -7.31 -8.10 -3.54
N LEU A 27 -8.05 -7.05 -3.22
CA LEU A 27 -8.61 -6.86 -1.88
C LEU A 27 -9.94 -7.59 -1.68
N GLY A 28 -10.70 -7.82 -2.75
CA GLY A 28 -12.03 -8.39 -2.66
C GLY A 28 -12.18 -9.64 -1.80
N PRO A 29 -11.30 -10.65 -1.96
CA PRO A 29 -11.43 -11.88 -1.15
C PRO A 29 -11.34 -11.66 0.36
N TYR A 30 -10.78 -10.54 0.79
CA TYR A 30 -10.57 -10.23 2.21
C TYR A 30 -11.60 -9.27 2.78
N ILE A 31 -12.42 -8.66 1.95
CA ILE A 31 -13.40 -7.67 2.40
C ILE A 31 -14.55 -8.40 3.12
N VAL A 32 -14.79 -8.01 4.38
CA VAL A 32 -15.87 -8.60 5.18
C VAL A 32 -17.03 -7.63 5.38
N GLU A 33 -16.76 -6.33 5.24
CA GLU A 33 -17.80 -5.31 5.35
C GLU A 33 -17.41 -4.13 4.48
N ALA A 34 -18.27 -3.78 3.55
CA ALA A 34 -18.00 -2.70 2.61
C ALA A 34 -19.27 -1.95 2.27
N ASP A 35 -19.14 -0.63 2.17
CA ASP A 35 -20.11 0.16 1.45
C ASP A 35 -19.88 -0.04 -0.05
N GLU A 36 -20.82 0.38 -0.87
CA GLU A 36 -20.70 0.25 -2.33
C GLU A 36 -19.48 0.98 -2.88
N ASP A 37 -18.97 1.94 -2.13
CA ASP A 37 -17.88 2.79 -2.54
C ASP A 37 -16.66 2.59 -1.65
N LEU A 38 -15.53 2.19 -2.25
CA LEU A 38 -14.26 2.02 -1.54
C LEU A 38 -13.79 3.33 -0.89
N MET A 39 -14.25 4.48 -1.39
CA MET A 39 -13.87 5.78 -0.83
C MET A 39 -14.35 5.97 0.61
N ASN A 40 -15.41 5.28 0.99
CA ASN A 40 -15.95 5.37 2.35
C ASN A 40 -15.30 4.39 3.31
N GLY A 41 -14.34 3.64 2.82
CA GLY A 41 -13.64 2.66 3.63
C GLY A 41 -14.30 1.29 3.61
N VAL A 42 -13.47 0.27 3.73
CA VAL A 42 -13.94 -1.11 3.84
C VAL A 42 -13.21 -1.78 4.99
N LEU A 43 -13.87 -2.75 5.59
CA LEU A 43 -13.23 -3.59 6.60
C LEU A 43 -12.77 -4.87 5.94
N MET A 44 -11.47 -5.15 6.06
CA MET A 44 -10.87 -6.38 5.57
C MET A 44 -10.50 -7.26 6.75
N ARG A 45 -10.55 -8.57 6.54
CA ARG A 45 -10.03 -9.55 7.51
C ARG A 45 -9.11 -10.50 6.78
N THR A 46 -7.89 -10.64 7.29
CA THR A 46 -6.92 -11.57 6.72
C THR A 46 -7.12 -12.96 7.34
N ALA A 47 -6.50 -13.99 6.72
CA ALA A 47 -6.67 -15.37 7.15
C ALA A 47 -6.16 -15.62 8.55
N ASP A 48 -5.21 -14.81 9.03
CA ASP A 48 -4.70 -14.89 10.39
C ASP A 48 -5.59 -14.17 11.43
N GLY A 49 -6.77 -13.70 11.02
CA GLY A 49 -7.78 -13.17 11.93
C GLY A 49 -7.71 -11.69 12.22
N TYR A 50 -6.73 -10.97 11.68
CA TYR A 50 -6.64 -9.54 11.91
C TYR A 50 -7.59 -8.76 11.00
N GLU A 51 -8.08 -7.65 11.52
CA GLU A 51 -8.93 -6.73 10.76
C GLU A 51 -8.18 -5.45 10.47
N VAL A 52 -8.46 -4.85 9.33
CA VAL A 52 -7.81 -3.61 8.91
C VAL A 52 -8.81 -2.77 8.10
N ASN A 53 -8.78 -1.47 8.33
CA ASN A 53 -9.59 -0.52 7.56
C ASN A 53 -8.78 0.00 6.37
N VAL A 54 -9.38 -0.07 5.20
CA VAL A 54 -8.77 0.37 3.96
C VAL A 54 -9.73 1.32 3.25
N ASP A 55 -9.20 2.41 2.72
CA ASP A 55 -9.97 3.30 1.85
C ASP A 55 -9.18 3.51 0.56
N ALA A 56 -9.87 3.72 -0.51
CA ALA A 56 -9.25 3.88 -1.82
C ALA A 56 -9.97 4.93 -2.64
N ASN A 57 -9.20 5.73 -3.34
CA ASN A 57 -9.71 6.67 -4.32
C ASN A 57 -8.96 6.47 -5.64
N GLU A 58 -9.16 7.37 -6.60
CA GLU A 58 -8.57 7.23 -7.93
C GLU A 58 -7.05 7.16 -7.94
N VAL A 59 -6.39 7.74 -6.95
CA VAL A 59 -4.94 7.88 -6.96
C VAL A 59 -4.24 7.24 -5.75
N SER A 60 -4.97 6.79 -4.74
CA SER A 60 -4.33 6.23 -3.55
C SER A 60 -5.16 5.14 -2.89
N VAL A 61 -4.46 4.22 -2.22
CA VAL A 61 -5.04 3.27 -1.30
C VAL A 61 -4.47 3.59 0.08
N GLY A 62 -5.34 3.94 1.03
CA GLY A 62 -4.95 4.25 2.39
C GLY A 62 -5.25 3.10 3.32
N VAL A 63 -4.32 2.82 4.22
CA VAL A 63 -4.48 1.75 5.21
C VAL A 63 -4.23 2.33 6.58
N ASN A 64 -5.19 2.13 7.48
CA ASN A 64 -5.11 2.66 8.83
C ASN A 64 -4.99 1.51 9.82
N ARG A 65 -4.03 1.62 10.76
CA ARG A 65 -3.79 0.62 11.80
C ARG A 65 -3.54 -0.76 11.22
N PHE A 66 -2.61 -0.85 10.29
CA PHE A 66 -2.33 -2.11 9.61
C PHE A 66 -1.78 -3.16 10.60
N PRO A 67 -2.26 -4.40 10.50
CA PRO A 67 -1.80 -5.49 11.38
C PRO A 67 -0.51 -6.12 10.87
N PRO A 68 0.17 -6.92 11.69
CA PRO A 68 1.28 -7.73 11.20
C PRO A 68 0.78 -8.93 10.40
N GLY A 69 1.69 -9.68 9.82
CA GLY A 69 1.41 -10.98 9.22
C GLY A 69 0.89 -10.91 7.80
N GLN A 70 -0.17 -11.65 7.52
CA GLN A 70 -0.67 -11.84 6.17
C GLN A 70 -1.04 -10.54 5.45
N PHE A 71 -1.44 -9.51 6.20
CA PHE A 71 -1.74 -8.22 5.58
C PHE A 71 -0.59 -7.75 4.67
N PHE A 72 0.66 -7.96 5.10
CA PHE A 72 1.81 -7.53 4.30
C PHE A 72 1.97 -8.33 3.02
N ASP A 73 1.54 -9.60 2.99
CA ASP A 73 1.52 -10.38 1.76
C ASP A 73 0.51 -9.79 0.77
N VAL A 74 -0.66 -9.43 1.27
CA VAL A 74 -1.71 -8.80 0.45
C VAL A 74 -1.25 -7.44 -0.07
N LEU A 75 -0.64 -6.64 0.79
CA LEU A 75 -0.11 -5.33 0.41
C LEU A 75 0.97 -5.46 -0.65
N ALA A 76 1.89 -6.39 -0.48
CA ALA A 76 2.97 -6.61 -1.44
C ALA A 76 2.42 -6.99 -2.82
N GLU A 77 1.44 -7.87 -2.87
CA GLU A 77 0.81 -8.24 -4.13
C GLU A 77 0.13 -7.04 -4.78
N LEU A 78 -0.62 -6.27 -4.01
CA LEU A 78 -1.32 -5.10 -4.52
C LEU A 78 -0.36 -4.09 -5.11
N VAL A 79 0.69 -3.75 -4.36
CA VAL A 79 1.69 -2.76 -4.77
C VAL A 79 2.42 -3.21 -6.04
N ASP A 80 2.83 -4.47 -6.07
CA ASP A 80 3.55 -5.01 -7.23
C ASP A 80 2.68 -5.01 -8.49
N ARG A 81 1.44 -5.44 -8.37
CA ARG A 81 0.52 -5.50 -9.52
C ARG A 81 0.10 -4.11 -10.00
N LEU A 82 -0.04 -3.15 -9.09
CA LEU A 82 -0.39 -1.77 -9.46
C LEU A 82 0.81 -0.98 -10.01
N GLY A 83 2.02 -1.42 -9.73
CA GLY A 83 3.20 -0.62 -10.01
C GLY A 83 3.31 0.60 -9.09
N ALA A 84 2.83 0.45 -7.87
CA ALA A 84 2.75 1.55 -6.92
C ALA A 84 3.98 1.60 -6.01
N SER A 85 4.07 2.69 -5.25
CA SER A 85 5.04 2.85 -4.17
C SER A 85 4.29 2.90 -2.85
N VAL A 86 4.97 2.54 -1.76
CA VAL A 86 4.37 2.55 -0.42
C VAL A 86 4.91 3.74 0.37
N LEU A 87 4.01 4.51 0.97
CA LEU A 87 4.37 5.70 1.75
C LEU A 87 3.93 5.51 3.20
N PRO A 88 4.79 4.90 4.04
CA PRO A 88 4.48 4.84 5.47
C PRO A 88 4.61 6.23 6.08
N MET A 89 3.80 6.53 7.09
CA MET A 89 3.81 7.86 7.70
C MET A 89 5.12 8.19 8.41
N ASP A 90 5.79 7.18 8.94
CA ASP A 90 6.97 7.36 9.78
C ASP A 90 8.23 6.71 9.23
N ARG A 91 8.22 6.32 7.97
CA ARG A 91 9.37 5.68 7.30
C ARG A 91 9.55 6.28 5.91
N PRO A 92 10.72 6.10 5.30
CA PRO A 92 10.91 6.54 3.92
C PRO A 92 9.98 5.83 2.94
N THR A 93 9.74 6.45 1.80
CA THR A 93 8.98 5.84 0.71
C THR A 93 9.65 4.54 0.28
N ILE A 94 8.84 3.53 0.03
CA ILE A 94 9.30 2.20 -0.37
C ILE A 94 9.02 2.01 -1.85
N LEU A 95 10.04 1.60 -2.59
CA LEU A 95 9.94 1.30 -4.02
C LEU A 95 10.03 -0.20 -4.26
N ARG A 96 9.31 -0.68 -5.25
CA ARG A 96 9.42 -2.07 -5.68
C ARG A 96 10.65 -2.31 -6.56
N GLU A 97 11.15 -1.27 -7.23
CA GLU A 97 12.36 -1.35 -8.05
C GLU A 97 13.00 0.03 -8.18
N GLU A 98 14.29 0.07 -8.50
CA GLU A 98 15.04 1.31 -8.59
C GLU A 98 14.51 2.25 -9.68
N GLY A 99 13.97 1.70 -10.76
CA GLY A 99 13.41 2.50 -11.85
C GLY A 99 12.27 3.41 -11.42
N ASP A 100 11.58 3.07 -10.34
CA ASP A 100 10.46 3.87 -9.85
C ASP A 100 10.93 5.16 -9.16
N ARG A 101 12.18 5.22 -8.74
CA ARG A 101 12.73 6.39 -8.03
C ARG A 101 12.61 7.67 -8.87
N ALA A 102 12.86 7.58 -10.16
CA ALA A 102 12.83 8.73 -11.05
C ALA A 102 11.42 9.33 -11.20
N HIS A 103 10.38 8.57 -10.86
CA HIS A 103 9.00 9.03 -10.97
C HIS A 103 8.47 9.64 -9.69
N LEU A 104 9.19 9.51 -8.58
CA LEU A 104 8.79 10.12 -7.32
C LEU A 104 8.93 11.64 -7.37
N PRO A 105 8.19 12.35 -6.50
CA PRO A 105 8.48 13.77 -6.29
C PRO A 105 9.95 13.95 -5.89
N GLU A 106 10.56 15.01 -6.35
CA GLU A 106 11.99 15.26 -6.13
C GLU A 106 12.37 15.15 -4.66
N THR A 107 11.52 15.66 -3.77
CA THR A 107 11.80 15.65 -2.33
C THR A 107 11.82 14.25 -1.72
N ALA A 108 11.22 13.26 -2.38
CA ALA A 108 11.16 11.89 -1.88
C ALA A 108 12.22 10.98 -2.50
N GLN A 109 12.83 11.39 -3.60
CA GLN A 109 13.73 10.51 -4.35
C GLN A 109 14.95 10.05 -3.56
N GLU A 110 15.58 10.95 -2.84
CA GLU A 110 16.82 10.66 -2.15
C GLU A 110 16.63 9.67 -1.00
N SER A 111 15.56 9.82 -0.24
CA SER A 111 15.34 8.99 0.95
C SER A 111 14.62 7.68 0.67
N ALA A 112 14.06 7.50 -0.53
CA ALA A 112 13.31 6.31 -0.85
C ALA A 112 14.19 5.06 -0.89
N ALA A 113 13.65 3.95 -0.42
CA ALA A 113 14.37 2.68 -0.34
C ALA A 113 13.70 1.63 -1.23
N VAL A 114 14.52 0.86 -1.95
CA VAL A 114 14.03 -0.29 -2.70
C VAL A 114 13.93 -1.47 -1.75
N VAL A 115 12.75 -2.07 -1.66
CA VAL A 115 12.50 -3.23 -0.81
C VAL A 115 11.86 -4.30 -1.68
N GLU A 116 12.29 -5.53 -1.50
CA GLU A 116 11.68 -6.65 -2.21
C GLU A 116 10.18 -6.69 -1.92
N MET A 117 9.35 -6.84 -2.97
CA MET A 117 7.90 -6.80 -2.82
C MET A 117 7.36 -8.15 -2.33
N THR A 118 7.72 -8.50 -1.11
CA THR A 118 7.21 -9.65 -0.39
C THR A 118 6.68 -9.20 0.97
N GLY A 119 5.76 -9.96 1.53
CA GLY A 119 5.22 -9.64 2.85
C GLY A 119 6.28 -9.51 3.92
N PRO A 120 7.16 -10.53 4.09
CA PRO A 120 8.21 -10.45 5.11
C PRO A 120 9.16 -9.26 4.95
N ALA A 121 9.55 -8.94 3.72
CA ALA A 121 10.47 -7.82 3.48
C ALA A 121 9.80 -6.48 3.81
N LEU A 122 8.56 -6.27 3.38
CA LEU A 122 7.80 -5.07 3.71
C LEU A 122 7.58 -4.94 5.21
N GLU A 123 7.18 -6.01 5.85
CA GLU A 123 6.92 -6.00 7.28
C GLU A 123 8.19 -5.65 8.06
N GLY A 124 9.32 -6.25 7.69
CA GLY A 124 10.60 -5.96 8.33
C GLY A 124 11.01 -4.51 8.19
N PHE A 125 10.79 -3.93 7.03
CA PHE A 125 11.14 -2.52 6.79
C PHE A 125 10.23 -1.57 7.54
N ILE A 126 8.91 -1.81 7.48
CA ILE A 126 7.93 -0.90 8.06
C ILE A 126 7.86 -1.03 9.58
N SER A 127 7.87 -2.24 10.07
CA SER A 127 7.79 -2.51 11.52
C SER A 127 9.13 -2.37 12.19
N GLY A 128 10.17 -2.34 11.45
CA GLY A 128 11.48 -1.80 11.73
C GLY A 128 12.12 -2.19 13.04
N SER A 129 12.35 -3.29 13.20
CA SER A 129 13.11 -3.59 14.39
C SER A 129 14.60 -3.52 14.17
#